data_aa42ee0cdfa18eefa3a9adb3bfc88fee
#
_entry.id   aa42ee0cdfa18eefa3a9adb3bfc88fee
#
_cell.length_a   1.000
_cell.length_b   1.000
_cell.length_c   1.000
_cell.angle_alpha   90.00
_cell.angle_beta   90.00
_cell.angle_gamma   90.00
#
_symmetry.space_group_name_H-M   'P 1'
#
loop_
_entity.id
_entity.type
_entity.pdbx_description
1 polymer ?
#
loop_
_entity_poly.entity_id
_entity_poly.type
_entity_poly.pdbx_seq_one_letter_code
_entity_poly.pdbx_strand_id
1 'polypeptide(L)'
;MTFPTTAAPSLSNYQISYNGLTMGPGTAYGIQQLSGLDLPALSSGDAQRPRDHGQFLGYNFYQGRDITITGDINADATSFTHAIQTLATATVDQISNEYPLWFQFPNLPVLGSMVRPIKRAIPVDVNWVGGLASMSMLFHASDPRLYSTPQSASAGLGTPVGGLAFNVTFNASFGGGTVAGIATCVNSGNIDTRPTFTITGPCTNPTIYNATSGYSITLTNPSQTGYTVLSGDQVVIDTDLHSVNYYSGGIAAGNPAARRFWIKAGSTWPNVVNGVNALGPGTNIIQFTSQDSSAVAGTLSVNWCSAYML
;
A
#
# COMPACT_ATOMS: atom_id res chain seq x y z
N MET A 1 -4.24 -6.95 0.59
CA MET A 1 -3.29 -5.82 0.54
C MET A 1 -2.38 -6.02 -0.65
N THR A 2 -2.28 -5.04 -1.52
CA THR A 2 -1.47 -5.09 -2.74
C THR A 2 -0.08 -4.44 -2.57
N PHE A 3 0.18 -3.80 -1.43
CA PHE A 3 1.50 -3.24 -1.12
C PHE A 3 2.20 -4.03 0.00
N PRO A 4 3.56 -4.01 0.02
CA PRO A 4 4.33 -4.70 1.05
C PRO A 4 4.00 -4.17 2.45
N THR A 5 3.64 -5.07 3.37
CA THR A 5 3.40 -4.73 4.78
C THR A 5 4.63 -5.01 5.64
N THR A 6 5.58 -5.78 5.12
CA THR A 6 6.85 -6.07 5.77
C THR A 6 7.91 -5.05 5.38
N ALA A 7 8.79 -4.73 6.33
CA ALA A 7 9.95 -3.90 6.03
C ALA A 7 10.80 -4.52 4.91
N ALA A 8 11.33 -3.67 4.02
CA ALA A 8 12.28 -4.13 3.03
C ALA A 8 13.54 -4.69 3.72
N PRO A 9 14.15 -5.75 3.19
CA PRO A 9 15.43 -6.20 3.64
C PRO A 9 16.51 -5.16 3.35
N SER A 10 17.62 -5.21 4.08
CA SER A 10 18.79 -4.39 3.78
C SER A 10 19.42 -4.88 2.48
N LEU A 11 19.35 -4.08 1.42
CA LEU A 11 19.89 -4.41 0.11
C LEU A 11 21.02 -3.45 -0.25
N SER A 12 22.05 -3.97 -0.89
CA SER A 12 23.05 -3.19 -1.60
C SER A 12 22.59 -2.87 -3.02
N ASN A 13 23.23 -1.90 -3.68
CA ASN A 13 22.93 -1.58 -5.06
C ASN A 13 23.00 -2.81 -5.96
N TYR A 14 22.03 -2.94 -6.88
CA TYR A 14 21.87 -4.06 -7.81
C TYR A 14 21.52 -5.40 -7.15
N GLN A 15 21.11 -5.40 -5.88
CA GLN A 15 20.54 -6.59 -5.26
C GLN A 15 19.02 -6.61 -5.37
N ILE A 16 18.51 -7.84 -5.47
CA ILE A 16 17.08 -8.18 -5.49
C ILE A 16 16.83 -9.18 -4.37
N SER A 17 15.73 -9.03 -3.66
CA SER A 17 15.30 -10.02 -2.67
C SER A 17 13.87 -10.46 -2.91
N TYR A 18 13.65 -11.76 -2.89
CA TYR A 18 12.35 -12.39 -2.99
C TYR A 18 12.22 -13.54 -2.00
N ASN A 19 11.18 -13.50 -1.17
CA ASN A 19 10.85 -14.56 -0.20
C ASN A 19 12.07 -15.07 0.60
N GLY A 20 12.88 -14.15 1.13
CA GLY A 20 14.09 -14.44 1.91
C GLY A 20 15.33 -14.77 1.09
N LEU A 21 15.22 -14.94 -0.22
CA LEU A 21 16.36 -15.13 -1.12
C LEU A 21 16.87 -13.77 -1.61
N THR A 22 18.16 -13.50 -1.39
CA THR A 22 18.85 -12.32 -1.95
C THR A 22 19.71 -12.74 -3.13
N MET A 23 19.60 -12.00 -4.23
CA MET A 23 20.31 -12.20 -5.49
C MET A 23 21.07 -10.93 -5.85
N GLY A 24 22.16 -11.06 -6.59
CA GLY A 24 23.00 -9.94 -7.03
C GLY A 24 24.40 -9.97 -6.44
N PRO A 25 25.12 -8.85 -6.46
CA PRO A 25 26.51 -8.77 -6.03
C PRO A 25 26.75 -9.36 -4.62
N GLY A 26 27.76 -10.20 -4.48
CA GLY A 26 28.11 -10.84 -3.22
C GLY A 26 27.28 -12.08 -2.87
N THR A 27 26.48 -12.58 -3.79
CA THR A 27 25.70 -13.82 -3.62
C THR A 27 26.06 -14.86 -4.70
N ALA A 28 25.57 -16.08 -4.52
CA ALA A 28 25.73 -17.13 -5.54
C ALA A 28 24.86 -16.89 -6.80
N TYR A 29 23.98 -15.90 -6.80
CA TYR A 29 23.01 -15.61 -7.85
C TYR A 29 23.36 -14.31 -8.55
N GLY A 30 24.08 -14.36 -9.64
CA GLY A 30 24.40 -13.20 -10.47
C GLY A 30 23.17 -12.75 -11.27
N ILE A 31 22.87 -11.47 -11.28
CA ILE A 31 21.79 -10.90 -12.09
C ILE A 31 22.39 -10.29 -13.33
N GLN A 32 21.96 -10.74 -14.50
CA GLN A 32 22.36 -10.21 -15.80
C GLN A 32 21.36 -9.17 -16.29
N GLN A 33 20.05 -9.43 -16.12
CA GLN A 33 19.00 -8.54 -16.58
C GLN A 33 17.78 -8.62 -15.66
N LEU A 34 17.20 -7.45 -15.41
CA LEU A 34 15.88 -7.28 -14.84
C LEU A 34 15.04 -6.47 -15.84
N SER A 35 13.91 -7.01 -16.27
CA SER A 35 13.00 -6.37 -17.22
C SER A 35 11.56 -6.39 -16.73
N GLY A 36 10.70 -5.57 -17.33
CA GLY A 36 9.29 -5.43 -16.93
C GLY A 36 9.05 -4.38 -15.87
N LEU A 37 10.00 -3.49 -15.62
CA LEU A 37 9.80 -2.29 -14.79
C LEU A 37 9.27 -1.10 -15.58
N ASP A 38 9.27 -1.20 -16.89
CA ASP A 38 8.71 -0.19 -17.79
C ASP A 38 7.22 0.00 -17.56
N LEU A 39 6.64 1.04 -18.18
CA LEU A 39 5.22 1.33 -18.07
C LEU A 39 4.38 0.11 -18.50
N PRO A 40 3.47 -0.37 -17.64
CA PRO A 40 2.64 -1.54 -17.96
C PRO A 40 1.68 -1.26 -19.11
N ALA A 41 1.19 -2.32 -19.75
CA ALA A 41 0.18 -2.21 -20.78
C ALA A 41 -1.10 -1.53 -20.26
N LEU A 42 -1.73 -0.74 -21.09
CA LEU A 42 -2.99 -0.07 -20.79
C LEU A 42 -4.17 -0.90 -21.33
N SER A 43 -5.20 -1.03 -20.53
CA SER A 43 -6.53 -1.43 -20.97
C SER A 43 -7.31 -0.16 -21.28
N SER A 44 -7.59 0.09 -22.56
CA SER A 44 -8.36 1.26 -23.00
C SER A 44 -9.86 0.97 -22.94
N GLY A 45 -10.62 1.93 -22.42
CA GLY A 45 -12.08 1.97 -22.49
C GLY A 45 -12.62 2.81 -23.65
N ASP A 46 -11.77 3.17 -24.62
CA ASP A 46 -12.18 3.97 -25.77
C ASP A 46 -13.21 3.24 -26.63
N ALA A 47 -14.25 3.95 -27.06
CA ALA A 47 -15.30 3.42 -27.91
C ALA A 47 -15.29 4.08 -29.30
N GLN A 48 -15.41 3.28 -30.34
CA GLN A 48 -15.47 3.79 -31.72
C GLN A 48 -16.73 4.65 -31.93
N ARG A 49 -16.58 5.78 -32.63
CA ARG A 49 -17.73 6.58 -33.06
C ARG A 49 -18.48 5.87 -34.19
N PRO A 50 -19.79 5.60 -34.04
CA PRO A 50 -20.56 5.04 -35.12
C PRO A 50 -20.73 6.06 -36.25
N ARG A 51 -20.30 5.71 -37.47
CA ARG A 51 -20.43 6.53 -38.69
C ARG A 51 -19.65 7.84 -38.69
N ASP A 52 -18.57 7.96 -37.90
CA ASP A 52 -17.72 9.14 -37.86
C ASP A 52 -16.27 8.74 -37.58
N HIS A 53 -15.35 9.66 -37.85
CA HIS A 53 -13.91 9.46 -37.59
C HIS A 53 -13.61 9.61 -36.09
N GLY A 54 -12.69 8.76 -35.62
CA GLY A 54 -12.17 8.83 -34.25
C GLY A 54 -12.92 7.96 -33.25
N GLN A 55 -12.61 8.17 -31.97
CA GLN A 55 -13.14 7.42 -30.84
C GLN A 55 -13.66 8.36 -29.76
N PHE A 56 -14.58 7.91 -28.93
CA PHE A 56 -14.89 8.54 -27.66
C PHE A 56 -13.81 8.14 -26.67
N LEU A 57 -13.23 9.11 -25.97
CA LEU A 57 -12.24 8.87 -24.94
C LEU A 57 -12.89 8.14 -23.76
N GLY A 58 -12.38 6.95 -23.45
CA GLY A 58 -12.74 6.18 -22.26
C GLY A 58 -11.68 6.27 -21.17
N TYR A 59 -11.93 5.61 -20.06
CA TYR A 59 -10.95 5.50 -18.98
C TYR A 59 -9.91 4.43 -19.33
N ASN A 60 -8.64 4.74 -19.10
CA ASN A 60 -7.54 3.81 -19.28
C ASN A 60 -7.08 3.30 -17.91
N PHE A 61 -6.84 1.99 -17.80
CA PHE A 61 -6.33 1.36 -16.60
C PHE A 61 -5.06 0.58 -16.92
N TYR A 62 -4.07 0.68 -16.05
CA TYR A 62 -2.88 -0.16 -16.16
C TYR A 62 -3.22 -1.61 -15.84
N GLN A 63 -2.71 -2.52 -16.66
CA GLN A 63 -2.80 -3.96 -16.42
C GLN A 63 -1.73 -4.42 -15.43
N GLY A 64 -1.85 -5.66 -14.95
CA GLY A 64 -0.79 -6.29 -14.18
C GLY A 64 0.54 -6.28 -14.94
N ARG A 65 1.64 -6.45 -14.23
CA ARG A 65 3.00 -6.34 -14.74
C ARG A 65 3.69 -7.69 -14.66
N ASP A 66 4.43 -8.03 -15.71
CA ASP A 66 5.31 -9.20 -15.73
C ASP A 66 6.75 -8.74 -15.56
N ILE A 67 7.44 -9.29 -14.56
CA ILE A 67 8.83 -8.98 -14.22
C ILE A 67 9.68 -10.21 -14.52
N THR A 68 10.69 -10.06 -15.37
CA THR A 68 11.60 -11.14 -15.72
C THR A 68 12.99 -10.85 -15.15
N ILE A 69 13.55 -11.82 -14.46
CA ILE A 69 14.93 -11.81 -13.94
C ILE A 69 15.70 -12.91 -14.65
N THR A 70 16.79 -12.55 -15.31
CA THR A 70 17.73 -13.51 -15.89
C THR A 70 19.10 -13.33 -15.28
N GLY A 71 19.83 -14.44 -15.14
CA GLY A 71 21.14 -14.43 -14.53
C GLY A 71 21.77 -15.81 -14.46
N ASP A 72 22.78 -15.92 -13.63
CA ASP A 72 23.54 -17.15 -13.44
C ASP A 72 23.60 -17.52 -11.96
N ILE A 73 23.60 -18.82 -11.70
CA ILE A 73 23.98 -19.41 -10.41
C ILE A 73 25.44 -19.79 -10.52
N ASN A 74 26.29 -19.19 -9.69
CA ASN A 74 27.73 -19.49 -9.65
C ASN A 74 28.11 -19.81 -8.20
N ALA A 75 28.41 -21.06 -7.94
CA ALA A 75 28.76 -21.54 -6.62
C ALA A 75 29.80 -22.68 -6.74
N ASP A 76 30.56 -22.89 -5.69
CA ASP A 76 31.47 -24.03 -5.66
C ASP A 76 30.70 -25.36 -5.71
N ALA A 77 31.38 -26.45 -6.09
CA ALA A 77 30.77 -27.76 -6.30
C ALA A 77 30.04 -28.32 -5.07
N THR A 78 30.38 -27.85 -3.87
CA THR A 78 29.78 -28.31 -2.62
C THR A 78 28.47 -27.52 -2.29
N SER A 79 28.42 -26.26 -2.62
CA SER A 79 27.27 -25.39 -2.36
C SER A 79 26.31 -25.22 -3.55
N PHE A 80 26.70 -25.62 -4.76
CA PHE A 80 25.92 -25.43 -5.98
C PHE A 80 24.52 -26.07 -5.93
N THR A 81 24.46 -27.35 -5.51
CA THR A 81 23.17 -28.04 -5.37
C THR A 81 22.29 -27.39 -4.34
N HIS A 82 22.89 -26.92 -3.24
CA HIS A 82 22.14 -26.17 -2.20
C HIS A 82 21.63 -24.83 -2.74
N ALA A 83 22.42 -24.10 -3.53
CA ALA A 83 21.99 -22.86 -4.17
C ALA A 83 20.77 -23.09 -5.09
N ILE A 84 20.79 -24.13 -5.93
CA ILE A 84 19.65 -24.49 -6.77
C ILE A 84 18.41 -24.83 -5.93
N GLN A 85 18.56 -25.60 -4.86
CA GLN A 85 17.46 -25.98 -3.97
C GLN A 85 16.88 -24.75 -3.26
N THR A 86 17.73 -23.83 -2.80
CA THR A 86 17.31 -22.58 -2.15
C THR A 86 16.50 -21.71 -3.11
N LEU A 87 17.00 -21.50 -4.34
CA LEU A 87 16.25 -20.80 -5.38
C LEU A 87 14.92 -21.49 -5.68
N ALA A 88 14.95 -22.81 -5.80
CA ALA A 88 13.76 -23.61 -6.06
C ALA A 88 12.72 -23.44 -4.95
N THR A 89 13.14 -23.49 -3.69
CA THR A 89 12.24 -23.32 -2.53
C THR A 89 11.67 -21.91 -2.46
N ALA A 90 12.50 -20.89 -2.66
CA ALA A 90 12.04 -19.49 -2.63
C ALA A 90 11.01 -19.17 -3.72
N THR A 91 11.09 -19.85 -4.87
CA THR A 91 10.25 -19.61 -6.05
C THR A 91 9.19 -20.69 -6.29
N VAL A 92 8.84 -21.47 -5.28
CA VAL A 92 7.66 -22.36 -5.34
C VAL A 92 6.41 -21.50 -5.35
N ASP A 93 5.48 -21.79 -6.27
CA ASP A 93 4.19 -21.09 -6.36
C ASP A 93 3.37 -21.34 -5.08
N GLN A 94 2.88 -20.27 -4.50
CA GLN A 94 2.05 -20.25 -3.29
C GLN A 94 0.56 -20.10 -3.64
N ILE A 95 0.13 -20.61 -4.77
CA ILE A 95 -1.24 -20.77 -5.33
C ILE A 95 -2.14 -19.52 -5.19
N SER A 96 -2.11 -18.79 -4.09
CA SER A 96 -3.03 -17.67 -3.82
C SER A 96 -2.40 -16.43 -3.22
N ASN A 97 -1.08 -16.43 -2.98
CA ASN A 97 -0.40 -15.33 -2.31
C ASN A 97 0.66 -14.70 -3.20
N GLU A 98 0.75 -13.40 -3.14
CA GLU A 98 1.87 -12.62 -3.68
C GLU A 98 2.83 -12.28 -2.54
N TYR A 99 4.13 -12.30 -2.83
CA TYR A 99 5.20 -11.93 -1.92
C TYR A 99 5.98 -10.74 -2.46
N PRO A 100 6.55 -9.90 -1.60
CA PRO A 100 7.30 -8.75 -2.06
C PRO A 100 8.60 -9.17 -2.76
N LEU A 101 8.76 -8.69 -3.98
CA LEU A 101 10.02 -8.67 -4.73
C LEU A 101 10.63 -7.29 -4.53
N TRP A 102 11.68 -7.21 -3.73
CA TRP A 102 12.40 -5.98 -3.43
C TRP A 102 13.62 -5.85 -4.33
N PHE A 103 13.91 -4.62 -4.77
CA PHE A 103 15.11 -4.33 -5.55
C PHE A 103 15.68 -2.95 -5.19
N GLN A 104 16.99 -2.84 -5.28
CA GLN A 104 17.74 -1.62 -4.99
C GLN A 104 18.58 -1.23 -6.20
N PHE A 105 18.30 -0.04 -6.74
CA PHE A 105 19.13 0.60 -7.76
C PHE A 105 19.83 1.85 -7.19
N PRO A 106 20.99 2.24 -7.76
CA PRO A 106 21.65 3.47 -7.36
C PRO A 106 20.73 4.68 -7.50
N ASN A 107 20.77 5.57 -6.51
CA ASN A 107 19.98 6.81 -6.48
C ASN A 107 18.45 6.65 -6.44
N LEU A 108 17.94 5.44 -6.27
CA LEU A 108 16.53 5.18 -6.02
C LEU A 108 16.35 4.62 -4.59
N PRO A 109 15.21 4.85 -3.96
CA PRO A 109 14.88 4.12 -2.74
C PRO A 109 14.76 2.62 -3.02
N VAL A 110 14.79 1.80 -1.98
CA VAL A 110 14.40 0.39 -2.13
C VAL A 110 12.96 0.35 -2.59
N LEU A 111 12.72 -0.29 -3.71
CA LEU A 111 11.39 -0.46 -4.29
C LEU A 111 11.01 -1.94 -4.28
N GLY A 112 9.73 -2.20 -4.14
CA GLY A 112 9.18 -3.54 -4.17
C GLY A 112 7.87 -3.63 -4.91
N SER A 113 7.56 -4.81 -5.42
CA SER A 113 6.26 -5.14 -6.00
C SER A 113 5.77 -6.45 -5.38
N MET A 114 4.47 -6.56 -5.13
CA MET A 114 3.88 -7.83 -4.73
C MET A 114 3.74 -8.72 -5.96
N VAL A 115 4.41 -9.86 -5.94
CA VAL A 115 4.50 -10.74 -7.11
C VAL A 115 4.33 -12.21 -6.74
N ARG A 116 3.95 -13.01 -7.72
CA ARG A 116 3.98 -14.47 -7.67
C ARG A 116 4.84 -15.02 -8.80
N PRO A 117 5.59 -16.11 -8.58
CA PRO A 117 6.36 -16.75 -9.63
C PRO A 117 5.42 -17.47 -10.63
N ILE A 118 5.60 -17.21 -11.92
CA ILE A 118 4.86 -17.88 -12.99
C ILE A 118 5.70 -18.98 -13.64
N LYS A 119 7.00 -18.69 -13.83
CA LYS A 119 7.91 -19.63 -14.48
C LYS A 119 9.31 -19.48 -13.89
N ARG A 120 9.97 -20.62 -13.73
CA ARG A 120 11.40 -20.72 -13.46
C ARG A 120 12.02 -21.68 -14.45
N ALA A 121 13.15 -21.33 -15.01
CA ALA A 121 13.95 -22.19 -15.84
C ALA A 121 15.41 -22.19 -15.35
N ILE A 122 15.96 -23.37 -15.13
CA ILE A 122 17.36 -23.61 -14.80
C ILE A 122 17.79 -24.76 -15.72
N PRO A 123 18.21 -24.47 -16.97
CA PRO A 123 18.61 -25.51 -17.91
C PRO A 123 19.84 -26.24 -17.40
N VAL A 124 19.85 -27.57 -17.56
CA VAL A 124 20.97 -28.39 -17.24
C VAL A 124 21.88 -28.48 -18.46
N ASP A 125 23.08 -27.97 -18.34
CA ASP A 125 24.08 -27.99 -19.41
C ASP A 125 25.45 -28.50 -18.92
N VAL A 126 26.46 -28.46 -19.79
CA VAL A 126 27.81 -28.91 -19.48
C VAL A 126 28.48 -28.12 -18.35
N ASN A 127 28.04 -26.87 -18.09
CA ASN A 127 28.65 -25.99 -17.09
C ASN A 127 28.27 -26.38 -15.66
N TRP A 128 27.23 -27.21 -15.49
CA TRP A 128 26.82 -27.74 -14.19
C TRP A 128 27.95 -28.46 -13.44
N VAL A 129 28.82 -29.16 -14.18
CA VAL A 129 29.99 -29.82 -13.59
C VAL A 129 30.95 -28.83 -12.94
N GLY A 130 31.00 -27.59 -13.47
CA GLY A 130 31.80 -26.50 -12.94
C GLY A 130 31.07 -25.62 -11.90
N GLY A 131 29.85 -25.98 -11.49
CA GLY A 131 29.07 -25.17 -10.52
C GLY A 131 28.45 -23.90 -11.11
N LEU A 132 28.22 -23.88 -12.42
CA LEU A 132 27.60 -22.75 -13.13
C LEU A 132 26.31 -23.21 -13.82
N ALA A 133 25.22 -22.45 -13.63
CA ALA A 133 23.97 -22.67 -14.33
C ALA A 133 23.30 -21.32 -14.66
N SER A 134 22.72 -21.23 -15.84
CA SER A 134 21.86 -20.08 -16.18
C SER A 134 20.53 -20.20 -15.45
N MET A 135 19.95 -19.06 -15.08
CA MET A 135 18.61 -18.99 -14.48
C MET A 135 17.73 -17.95 -15.17
N SER A 136 16.45 -18.25 -15.26
CA SER A 136 15.42 -17.31 -15.72
C SER A 136 14.18 -17.48 -14.87
N MET A 137 13.64 -16.37 -14.39
CA MET A 137 12.44 -16.34 -13.56
C MET A 137 11.47 -15.30 -14.12
N LEU A 138 10.22 -15.68 -14.24
CA LEU A 138 9.10 -14.81 -14.61
C LEU A 138 8.18 -14.69 -13.42
N PHE A 139 7.96 -13.46 -12.98
CA PHE A 139 7.02 -13.10 -11.92
C PHE A 139 5.88 -12.27 -12.49
N HIS A 140 4.70 -12.45 -11.95
CA HIS A 140 3.53 -11.63 -12.25
C HIS A 140 3.13 -10.83 -11.02
N ALA A 141 2.95 -9.52 -11.20
CA ALA A 141 2.38 -8.60 -10.24
C ALA A 141 0.96 -8.24 -10.64
N SER A 142 -0.01 -8.50 -9.78
CA SER A 142 -1.41 -8.12 -10.04
C SER A 142 -1.59 -6.59 -9.96
N ASP A 143 -0.87 -5.93 -9.06
CA ASP A 143 -0.79 -4.46 -9.01
C ASP A 143 0.48 -4.00 -9.76
N PRO A 144 0.33 -3.18 -10.80
CA PRO A 144 1.47 -2.70 -11.59
C PRO A 144 2.37 -1.69 -10.89
N ARG A 145 1.98 -1.18 -9.73
CA ARG A 145 2.75 -0.18 -8.98
C ARG A 145 3.96 -0.79 -8.31
N LEU A 146 4.98 0.05 -8.17
CA LEU A 146 6.15 -0.24 -7.35
C LEU A 146 6.03 0.57 -6.07
N TYR A 147 6.39 -0.01 -4.95
CA TYR A 147 6.18 0.55 -3.64
C TYR A 147 7.48 0.75 -2.87
N SER A 148 7.58 1.88 -2.17
CA SER A 148 8.63 2.08 -1.17
C SER A 148 8.43 1.18 0.05
N THR A 149 9.35 1.26 1.00
CA THR A 149 9.15 0.68 2.32
C THR A 149 7.92 1.26 3.01
N PRO A 150 7.23 0.48 3.88
CA PRO A 150 6.07 0.93 4.62
C PRO A 150 6.37 2.18 5.48
N GLN A 151 5.42 3.10 5.47
CA GLN A 151 5.43 4.34 6.25
C GLN A 151 4.17 4.42 7.11
N SER A 152 4.23 5.17 8.19
CA SER A 152 3.09 5.39 9.08
C SER A 152 3.05 6.80 9.62
N ALA A 153 1.84 7.31 9.84
CA ALA A 153 1.59 8.54 10.57
C ALA A 153 0.37 8.36 11.48
N SER A 154 0.28 9.13 12.54
CA SER A 154 -0.85 9.05 13.46
C SER A 154 -1.38 10.42 13.83
N ALA A 155 -2.68 10.48 14.14
CA ALA A 155 -3.36 11.64 14.64
C ALA A 155 -4.27 11.26 15.83
N GLY A 156 -4.26 12.05 16.90
CA GLY A 156 -5.32 12.00 17.90
C GLY A 156 -6.59 12.66 17.39
N LEU A 157 -7.71 12.50 18.09
CA LEU A 157 -8.89 13.31 17.80
C LEU A 157 -8.62 14.79 18.03
N GLY A 158 -9.02 15.62 17.06
CA GLY A 158 -9.06 17.05 17.27
C GLY A 158 -10.11 17.40 18.33
N THR A 159 -9.71 18.07 19.40
CA THR A 159 -10.67 18.67 20.30
C THR A 159 -11.31 19.86 19.59
N PRO A 160 -12.65 19.93 19.48
CA PRO A 160 -13.30 21.16 19.06
C PRO A 160 -12.93 22.24 20.09
N VAL A 161 -12.13 23.21 19.69
CA VAL A 161 -11.86 24.38 20.52
C VAL A 161 -13.18 25.14 20.58
N GLY A 162 -13.75 25.21 21.77
CA GLY A 162 -15.08 25.71 22.04
C GLY A 162 -15.41 27.00 21.33
N GLY A 163 -16.65 27.06 20.84
CA GLY A 163 -17.24 28.29 20.36
C GLY A 163 -17.16 29.41 21.42
N LEU A 164 -17.30 30.66 20.99
CA LEU A 164 -17.34 31.82 21.86
C LEU A 164 -18.35 31.60 23.00
N ALA A 165 -17.85 31.44 24.23
CA ALA A 165 -18.70 31.57 25.41
C ALA A 165 -18.92 33.07 25.61
N PHE A 166 -20.19 33.50 25.57
CA PHE A 166 -20.58 34.89 25.86
C PHE A 166 -20.32 35.19 27.34
N ASN A 167 -19.15 35.62 27.66
CA ASN A 167 -18.68 36.37 28.82
C ASN A 167 -17.25 36.88 28.57
N VAL A 168 -17.03 37.43 27.39
CA VAL A 168 -15.70 37.92 26.97
C VAL A 168 -15.51 39.31 27.57
N THR A 169 -14.65 39.45 28.56
CA THR A 169 -14.02 40.71 28.90
C THR A 169 -13.08 41.10 27.74
N PHE A 170 -13.20 42.33 27.25
CA PHE A 170 -12.33 42.89 26.20
C PHE A 170 -10.86 42.82 26.63
N ASN A 171 -10.19 41.79 26.34
CA ASN A 171 -8.73 41.49 26.28
C ASN A 171 -8.49 40.00 25.96
N ALA A 172 -9.45 39.31 25.33
CA ALA A 172 -9.31 37.95 24.93
C ALA A 172 -8.41 37.89 23.69
N SER A 173 -7.21 37.30 23.81
CA SER A 173 -6.46 36.90 22.65
C SER A 173 -7.14 35.65 22.08
N PHE A 174 -7.56 35.72 20.83
CA PHE A 174 -8.00 34.57 20.06
C PHE A 174 -6.75 33.74 19.75
N GLY A 175 -6.39 32.86 20.68
CA GLY A 175 -5.33 31.88 20.44
C GLY A 175 -5.79 31.00 19.27
N GLY A 176 -5.04 31.00 18.17
CA GLY A 176 -5.21 30.01 17.11
C GLY A 176 -5.02 28.62 17.73
N GLY A 177 -6.12 27.90 17.97
CA GLY A 177 -6.07 26.55 18.47
C GLY A 177 -5.27 25.70 17.50
N THR A 178 -4.23 25.05 17.96
CA THR A 178 -3.56 23.97 17.21
C THR A 178 -4.64 22.93 16.95
N VAL A 179 -5.02 22.72 15.69
CA VAL A 179 -5.96 21.67 15.32
C VAL A 179 -5.23 20.35 15.59
N ALA A 180 -5.42 19.78 16.78
CA ALA A 180 -5.03 18.41 17.07
C ALA A 180 -5.90 17.51 16.16
N GLY A 181 -5.37 16.45 15.62
CA GLY A 181 -6.10 15.56 14.72
C GLY A 181 -5.59 15.58 13.29
N ILE A 182 -4.37 16.02 13.06
CA ILE A 182 -3.71 16.02 11.74
C ILE A 182 -2.62 14.96 11.68
N ALA A 183 -2.69 14.11 10.66
CA ALA A 183 -1.59 13.26 10.23
C ALA A 183 -1.08 13.74 8.88
N THR A 184 0.21 13.97 8.76
CA THR A 184 0.86 14.33 7.49
C THR A 184 1.43 13.07 6.85
N CYS A 185 0.92 12.73 5.67
CA CYS A 185 1.32 11.55 4.90
C CYS A 185 2.01 12.02 3.61
N VAL A 186 3.27 11.63 3.42
CA VAL A 186 4.03 12.00 2.22
C VAL A 186 4.12 10.80 1.29
N ASN A 187 3.54 10.93 0.11
CA ASN A 187 3.75 9.99 -0.99
C ASN A 187 4.86 10.56 -1.90
N SER A 188 6.07 10.04 -1.76
CA SER A 188 7.23 10.47 -2.54
C SER A 188 7.26 9.90 -3.97
N GLY A 189 6.26 9.12 -4.33
CA GLY A 189 6.11 8.54 -5.65
C GLY A 189 5.47 9.49 -6.68
N ASN A 190 5.19 8.95 -7.86
CA ASN A 190 4.61 9.67 -8.98
C ASN A 190 3.18 9.24 -9.35
N ILE A 191 2.61 8.31 -8.57
CA ILE A 191 1.24 7.83 -8.73
C ILE A 191 0.57 7.70 -7.36
N ASP A 192 -0.76 7.69 -7.34
CA ASP A 192 -1.55 7.54 -6.13
C ASP A 192 -1.29 6.23 -5.42
N THR A 193 -1.15 6.29 -4.11
CA THR A 193 -1.10 5.11 -3.23
C THR A 193 -2.37 4.98 -2.39
N ARG A 194 -2.69 3.75 -2.01
CA ARG A 194 -3.92 3.42 -1.26
C ARG A 194 -3.58 3.05 0.18
N PRO A 195 -3.80 3.97 1.14
CA PRO A 195 -3.46 3.73 2.54
C PRO A 195 -4.42 2.77 3.23
N THR A 196 -3.97 2.21 4.33
CA THR A 196 -4.82 1.55 5.33
C THR A 196 -4.97 2.46 6.53
N PHE A 197 -6.22 2.76 6.92
CA PHE A 197 -6.56 3.54 8.10
C PHE A 197 -6.94 2.61 9.24
N THR A 198 -6.36 2.80 10.42
CA THR A 198 -6.74 2.10 11.64
C THR A 198 -7.24 3.11 12.65
N ILE A 199 -8.53 3.07 12.98
CA ILE A 199 -9.14 3.89 14.01
C ILE A 199 -9.16 3.08 15.30
N THR A 200 -8.60 3.63 16.36
CA THR A 200 -8.67 3.05 17.71
C THR A 200 -9.58 3.91 18.57
N GLY A 201 -10.58 3.29 19.21
CA GLY A 201 -11.51 3.98 20.08
C GLY A 201 -10.91 4.40 21.44
N PRO A 202 -11.66 5.22 22.20
CA PRO A 202 -13.08 5.53 22.00
C PRO A 202 -13.31 6.71 21.04
N CYS A 203 -14.32 6.61 20.17
CA CYS A 203 -14.80 7.72 19.35
C CYS A 203 -16.18 7.43 18.72
N THR A 204 -16.99 8.48 18.53
CA THR A 204 -18.33 8.36 17.93
C THR A 204 -18.37 9.00 16.56
N ASN A 205 -18.93 8.28 15.58
CA ASN A 205 -19.04 8.68 14.19
C ASN A 205 -17.73 9.27 13.64
N PRO A 206 -16.62 8.51 13.73
CA PRO A 206 -15.33 9.02 13.30
C PRO A 206 -15.33 9.38 11.82
N THR A 207 -14.69 10.51 11.51
CA THR A 207 -14.52 11.00 10.14
C THR A 207 -13.04 11.19 9.85
N ILE A 208 -12.61 10.63 8.73
CA ILE A 208 -11.29 10.82 8.13
C ILE A 208 -11.50 11.74 6.93
N TYR A 209 -10.83 12.89 6.92
CA TYR A 209 -10.90 13.87 5.84
C TYR A 209 -9.51 14.13 5.29
N ASN A 210 -9.31 13.92 4.00
CA ASN A 210 -8.08 14.33 3.31
C ASN A 210 -8.23 15.76 2.84
N ALA A 211 -7.64 16.71 3.55
CA ALA A 211 -7.73 18.13 3.24
C ALA A 211 -7.03 18.50 1.91
N THR A 212 -6.10 17.69 1.44
CA THR A 212 -5.41 17.90 0.16
C THR A 212 -6.30 17.54 -1.03
N SER A 213 -7.06 16.45 -0.96
CA SER A 213 -7.93 15.97 -2.04
C SER A 213 -9.40 16.39 -1.89
N GLY A 214 -9.81 16.83 -0.70
CA GLY A 214 -11.19 17.20 -0.38
C GLY A 214 -12.12 16.01 -0.11
N TYR A 215 -11.59 14.80 0.03
CA TYR A 215 -12.39 13.58 0.20
C TYR A 215 -12.49 13.15 1.66
N SER A 216 -13.60 12.49 2.00
CA SER A 216 -13.84 12.02 3.36
C SER A 216 -14.45 10.63 3.45
N ILE A 217 -14.14 9.94 4.53
CA ILE A 217 -14.81 8.71 4.98
C ILE A 217 -15.40 8.98 6.35
N THR A 218 -16.71 8.84 6.49
CA THR A 218 -17.40 8.91 7.78
C THR A 218 -18.02 7.58 8.09
N LEU A 219 -17.77 7.05 9.29
CA LEU A 219 -18.41 5.84 9.78
C LEU A 219 -19.65 6.20 10.59
N THR A 220 -20.78 5.57 10.26
CA THR A 220 -22.05 5.67 11.01
C THR A 220 -22.72 4.31 11.04
N ASN A 221 -23.51 4.04 12.05
CA ASN A 221 -24.37 2.85 12.05
C ASN A 221 -25.74 3.25 11.47
N PRO A 222 -26.13 2.74 10.29
CA PRO A 222 -27.40 3.08 9.67
C PRO A 222 -28.63 2.62 10.47
N SER A 223 -28.46 1.68 11.40
CA SER A 223 -29.52 1.14 12.26
C SER A 223 -29.62 1.85 13.62
N GLN A 224 -28.75 2.84 13.88
CA GLN A 224 -28.68 3.55 15.16
C GLN A 224 -28.41 5.06 14.91
N THR A 225 -28.66 5.88 15.92
CA THR A 225 -28.40 7.34 15.86
C THR A 225 -26.92 7.71 15.79
N GLY A 226 -26.02 6.75 15.86
CA GLY A 226 -24.57 6.94 15.76
C GLY A 226 -23.83 5.64 15.89
N TYR A 227 -22.54 5.65 15.54
CA TYR A 227 -21.64 4.54 15.72
C TYR A 227 -20.49 4.91 16.65
N THR A 228 -20.30 4.12 17.70
CA THR A 228 -19.21 4.32 18.65
C THR A 228 -18.22 3.17 18.56
N VAL A 229 -16.96 3.50 18.32
CA VAL A 229 -15.82 2.60 18.52
C VAL A 229 -15.50 2.64 20.01
N LEU A 230 -15.62 1.52 20.70
CA LEU A 230 -15.38 1.44 22.15
C LEU A 230 -13.89 1.52 22.48
N SER A 231 -13.58 1.79 23.73
CA SER A 231 -12.19 1.76 24.22
C SER A 231 -11.60 0.37 24.05
N GLY A 232 -10.42 0.28 23.42
CA GLY A 232 -9.74 -0.97 23.09
C GLY A 232 -10.18 -1.63 21.78
N ASP A 233 -11.28 -1.18 21.17
CA ASP A 233 -11.71 -1.66 19.87
C ASP A 233 -11.00 -0.92 18.74
N GLN A 234 -10.89 -1.59 17.59
CA GLN A 234 -10.27 -1.02 16.40
C GLN A 234 -11.12 -1.22 15.14
N VAL A 235 -11.09 -0.24 14.26
CA VAL A 235 -11.68 -0.33 12.92
C VAL A 235 -10.58 -0.15 11.89
N VAL A 236 -10.40 -1.15 11.03
CA VAL A 236 -9.44 -1.11 9.93
C VAL A 236 -10.19 -0.85 8.63
N ILE A 237 -9.82 0.22 7.94
CA ILE A 237 -10.33 0.59 6.63
C ILE A 237 -9.20 0.39 5.63
N ASP A 238 -9.33 -0.61 4.77
CA ASP A 238 -8.40 -0.87 3.68
C ASP A 238 -8.96 -0.24 2.41
N THR A 239 -8.28 0.82 1.92
CA THR A 239 -8.75 1.55 0.74
C THR A 239 -8.45 0.84 -0.57
N ASP A 240 -7.58 -0.15 -0.57
CA ASP A 240 -7.28 -0.98 -1.72
C ASP A 240 -8.29 -2.13 -1.87
N LEU A 241 -8.53 -2.88 -0.81
CA LEU A 241 -9.51 -3.96 -0.79
C LEU A 241 -10.95 -3.45 -0.65
N HIS A 242 -11.15 -2.13 -0.46
CA HIS A 242 -12.46 -1.53 -0.19
C HIS A 242 -13.18 -2.23 0.95
N SER A 243 -12.46 -2.55 2.02
CA SER A 243 -12.99 -3.26 3.18
C SER A 243 -12.97 -2.42 4.44
N VAL A 244 -13.95 -2.66 5.29
CA VAL A 244 -14.00 -2.12 6.66
C VAL A 244 -14.17 -3.29 7.60
N ASN A 245 -13.22 -3.49 8.48
CA ASN A 245 -13.20 -4.56 9.45
C ASN A 245 -13.16 -4.00 10.87
N TYR A 246 -14.07 -4.47 11.70
CA TYR A 246 -14.12 -4.12 13.12
C TYR A 246 -13.52 -5.25 13.95
N TYR A 247 -12.67 -4.87 14.88
CA TYR A 247 -11.99 -5.78 15.83
C TYR A 247 -12.37 -5.39 17.25
N SER A 248 -13.20 -6.20 17.89
CA SER A 248 -13.50 -6.04 19.31
C SER A 248 -12.29 -6.47 20.15
N GLY A 249 -11.84 -5.61 21.06
CA GLY A 249 -10.60 -5.82 21.80
C GLY A 249 -9.32 -5.60 20.99
N GLY A 250 -9.43 -5.04 19.79
CA GLY A 250 -8.31 -4.69 18.91
C GLY A 250 -7.89 -5.80 17.94
N ILE A 251 -6.98 -5.46 17.01
CA ILE A 251 -6.48 -6.38 15.95
C ILE A 251 -5.83 -7.63 16.56
N ALA A 252 -5.15 -7.49 17.70
CA ALA A 252 -4.48 -8.59 18.37
C ALA A 252 -5.44 -9.66 18.90
N ALA A 253 -6.71 -9.32 19.14
CA ALA A 253 -7.73 -10.28 19.60
C ALA A 253 -8.21 -11.20 18.46
N GLY A 254 -7.91 -10.90 17.21
CA GLY A 254 -8.39 -11.62 16.04
C GLY A 254 -9.90 -11.38 15.78
N ASN A 255 -10.54 -12.23 15.00
CA ASN A 255 -11.97 -12.21 14.70
C ASN A 255 -12.50 -10.89 14.10
N PRO A 256 -12.07 -10.50 12.90
CA PRO A 256 -12.60 -9.32 12.24
C PRO A 256 -14.07 -9.52 11.86
N ALA A 257 -14.88 -8.49 12.09
CA ALA A 257 -16.25 -8.44 11.62
C ALA A 257 -16.37 -7.41 10.47
N ALA A 258 -16.78 -7.86 9.28
CA ALA A 258 -16.97 -6.98 8.14
C ALA A 258 -18.06 -5.94 8.42
N ARG A 259 -17.75 -4.66 8.20
CA ARG A 259 -18.62 -3.52 8.51
C ARG A 259 -18.65 -2.46 7.39
N ARG A 260 -18.47 -2.86 6.15
CA ARG A 260 -18.48 -1.93 5.01
C ARG A 260 -19.75 -1.08 4.94
N PHE A 261 -20.89 -1.60 5.38
CA PHE A 261 -22.16 -0.87 5.44
C PHE A 261 -22.20 0.27 6.48
N TRP A 262 -21.20 0.40 7.33
CA TRP A 262 -21.07 1.53 8.27
C TRP A 262 -20.54 2.81 7.60
N ILE A 263 -20.08 2.73 6.37
CA ILE A 263 -19.69 3.92 5.62
C ILE A 263 -20.95 4.73 5.31
N LYS A 264 -20.98 5.96 5.80
CA LYS A 264 -22.11 6.88 5.62
C LYS A 264 -22.33 7.17 4.14
N ALA A 265 -23.58 7.15 3.69
CA ALA A 265 -23.95 7.62 2.36
C ALA A 265 -23.46 9.06 2.15
N GLY A 266 -22.82 9.33 1.02
CA GLY A 266 -22.18 10.62 0.73
C GLY A 266 -20.71 10.68 1.16
N SER A 267 -20.18 9.68 1.87
CA SER A 267 -18.73 9.50 1.96
C SER A 267 -18.17 9.29 0.56
N THR A 268 -17.10 10.00 0.25
CA THR A 268 -16.38 9.81 -1.00
C THR A 268 -15.45 8.59 -0.90
N TRP A 269 -16.06 7.45 -0.60
CA TRP A 269 -15.39 6.16 -0.64
C TRP A 269 -14.77 5.96 -2.02
N PRO A 270 -13.61 5.30 -2.12
CA PRO A 270 -12.87 5.29 -3.37
C PRO A 270 -13.78 4.99 -4.55
N ASN A 271 -14.09 6.04 -5.29
CA ASN A 271 -14.66 5.89 -6.60
C ASN A 271 -13.50 5.45 -7.49
N VAL A 272 -13.63 4.32 -8.16
CA VAL A 272 -12.60 3.69 -9.00
C VAL A 272 -12.00 4.67 -10.01
N VAL A 273 -12.74 5.73 -10.33
CA VAL A 273 -12.40 6.67 -11.41
C VAL A 273 -11.48 7.81 -10.99
N ASN A 274 -11.45 8.20 -9.72
CA ASN A 274 -10.77 9.45 -9.32
C ASN A 274 -9.79 9.29 -8.15
N GLY A 275 -9.35 8.09 -7.81
CA GLY A 275 -8.35 7.89 -6.73
C GLY A 275 -8.77 8.45 -5.37
N VAL A 276 -10.06 8.55 -5.14
CA VAL A 276 -10.70 9.10 -3.95
C VAL A 276 -10.29 8.29 -2.72
N ASN A 277 -9.70 8.92 -1.73
CA ASN A 277 -9.03 8.36 -0.56
C ASN A 277 -7.68 7.68 -0.83
N ALA A 278 -7.14 7.83 -2.02
CA ALA A 278 -5.73 7.63 -2.24
C ALA A 278 -4.91 8.79 -1.67
N LEU A 279 -3.66 8.54 -1.35
CA LEU A 279 -2.70 9.60 -1.11
C LEU A 279 -2.04 9.92 -2.46
N GLY A 280 -2.38 11.09 -3.01
CA GLY A 280 -1.74 11.59 -4.22
C GLY A 280 -0.25 11.84 -4.02
N PRO A 281 0.53 12.00 -5.11
CA PRO A 281 1.93 12.39 -5.02
C PRO A 281 2.13 13.67 -4.22
N GLY A 282 3.15 13.69 -3.37
CA GLY A 282 3.47 14.80 -2.48
C GLY A 282 2.84 14.68 -1.11
N THR A 283 2.63 15.82 -0.45
CA THR A 283 2.15 15.90 0.93
C THR A 283 0.62 15.84 0.98
N ASN A 284 0.09 14.90 1.75
CA ASN A 284 -1.33 14.75 2.02
C ASN A 284 -1.59 15.04 3.50
N ILE A 285 -2.58 15.86 3.77
CA ILE A 285 -2.99 16.25 5.12
C ILE A 285 -4.28 15.53 5.47
N ILE A 286 -4.17 14.58 6.38
CA ILE A 286 -5.30 13.77 6.85
C ILE A 286 -5.78 14.33 8.18
N GLN A 287 -7.04 14.72 8.24
CA GLN A 287 -7.69 15.21 9.45
C GLN A 287 -8.57 14.09 10.02
N PHE A 288 -8.50 13.93 11.34
CA PHE A 288 -9.31 12.96 12.07
C PHE A 288 -10.23 13.67 13.06
N THR A 289 -11.52 13.48 12.92
CA THR A 289 -12.56 14.11 13.77
C THR A 289 -13.59 13.09 14.21
N SER A 290 -14.33 13.39 15.29
CA SER A 290 -15.48 12.63 15.74
C SER A 290 -16.63 13.60 16.13
N GLN A 291 -17.81 13.04 16.39
CA GLN A 291 -18.94 13.81 16.90
C GLN A 291 -18.92 14.01 18.42
N ASP A 292 -17.92 13.48 19.10
CA ASP A 292 -17.83 13.61 20.56
C ASP A 292 -17.58 15.06 20.96
N SER A 293 -18.39 15.54 21.90
CA SER A 293 -18.30 16.91 22.44
C SER A 293 -17.25 17.08 23.54
N SER A 294 -16.62 15.99 23.99
CA SER A 294 -15.59 15.95 25.02
C SER A 294 -14.27 15.42 24.46
N ALA A 295 -13.17 15.75 25.13
CA ALA A 295 -11.85 15.20 24.78
C ALA A 295 -11.86 13.67 24.93
N VAL A 296 -11.97 12.97 23.82
CA VAL A 296 -11.96 11.50 23.76
C VAL A 296 -10.61 11.07 23.22
N ALA A 297 -10.09 9.97 23.74
CA ALA A 297 -8.71 9.51 23.44
C ALA A 297 -8.62 8.67 22.15
N GLY A 298 -9.56 8.79 21.22
CA GLY A 298 -9.52 8.09 19.95
C GLY A 298 -8.32 8.49 19.10
N THR A 299 -7.72 7.52 18.39
CA THR A 299 -6.57 7.75 17.53
C THR A 299 -6.79 7.16 16.14
N LEU A 300 -6.19 7.81 15.16
CA LEU A 300 -6.07 7.33 13.78
C LEU A 300 -4.61 6.98 13.51
N SER A 301 -4.35 5.79 12.98
CA SER A 301 -3.09 5.44 12.35
C SER A 301 -3.30 5.27 10.87
N VAL A 302 -2.42 5.88 10.07
CA VAL A 302 -2.41 5.79 8.61
C VAL A 302 -1.16 5.05 8.20
N ASN A 303 -1.30 3.94 7.48
CA ASN A 303 -0.18 3.15 6.97
C ASN A 303 -0.22 3.16 5.44
N TRP A 304 0.91 3.45 4.81
CA TRP A 304 1.04 3.49 3.34
C TRP A 304 2.46 3.15 2.88
N CYS A 305 2.60 2.91 1.60
CA CYS A 305 3.88 2.94 0.89
C CYS A 305 3.80 3.98 -0.20
N SER A 306 4.86 4.74 -0.46
CA SER A 306 4.89 5.63 -1.63
C SER A 306 4.85 4.79 -2.89
N ALA A 307 4.02 5.17 -3.87
CA ALA A 307 3.79 4.40 -5.08
C ALA A 307 4.47 5.03 -6.30
N TYR A 308 5.12 4.19 -7.09
CA TYR A 308 5.88 4.60 -8.28
C TYR A 308 5.40 3.82 -9.50
N MET A 309 5.38 4.52 -10.63
CA MET A 309 5.25 3.94 -11.95
C MET A 309 6.49 4.40 -12.73
N LEU A 310 7.39 3.46 -13.00
CA LEU A 310 8.63 3.72 -13.74
C LEU A 310 8.40 3.52 -15.24
#